data_4acb4c83a713fb7afc4e39d95b371a8e
#
_entry.id   4acb4c83a713fb7afc4e39d95b371a8e
#
_cell.length_a   1.000
_cell.length_b   1.000
_cell.length_c   1.000
_cell.angle_alpha   90.00
_cell.angle_beta   90.00
_cell.angle_gamma   90.00
#
_symmetry.space_group_name_H-M   'P 1'
#
loop_
_entity.id
_entity.type
_entity.pdbx_description
1 polymer ?
#
loop_
_entity_poly.entity_id
_entity_poly.type
_entity_poly.pdbx_seq_one_letter_code
_entity_poly.pdbx_strand_id
1 'polypeptide(L)'
;MTSFRWREDTKIHTFAPSNYIVMLKKKTPFMKDTKFAELMTEDRRLLQLLPRFGIGLGFGDRSVAQVCQTNQVNTELFLMICEVYSNGRYRPGKEELQKIDLGNLLSYLKASHRYYLDERFPHIEEHLQHIIEACGKKYGPMLGHFYDEYKQEVMRHIQYYEEEVVFPYIETLLGGQRTSSYNINEFEHNHTNIQDCLDDMMNILLKYLPGDILPKERIEISLDIMELSDDLNRHSLIEDRILTPYVELLENAQP
;
A
#
# COMPACT_ATOMS: atom_id res chain seq x y z
N MET A 1 -38.34 25.36 -51.78
CA MET A 1 -38.21 23.90 -51.99
C MET A 1 -36.82 23.64 -52.56
N THR A 2 -35.87 23.38 -51.76
CA THR A 2 -34.49 23.01 -52.14
C THR A 2 -34.15 21.73 -51.41
N SER A 3 -34.12 20.66 -52.19
CA SER A 3 -33.77 19.30 -51.75
C SER A 3 -32.30 19.19 -51.44
N PHE A 4 -31.93 18.88 -50.21
CA PHE A 4 -30.60 18.52 -49.83
C PHE A 4 -30.37 17.04 -50.15
N ARG A 5 -29.44 16.78 -51.08
CA ARG A 5 -29.05 15.46 -51.54
C ARG A 5 -27.85 15.03 -50.71
N TRP A 6 -28.01 14.00 -49.88
CA TRP A 6 -26.87 13.34 -49.20
C TRP A 6 -26.06 12.54 -50.23
N ARG A 7 -24.77 12.83 -50.31
CA ARG A 7 -23.81 11.96 -51.03
C ARG A 7 -23.50 10.76 -50.14
N GLU A 8 -23.83 9.59 -50.63
CA GLU A 8 -23.27 8.32 -50.21
C GLU A 8 -21.83 8.23 -50.75
N ASP A 9 -20.83 8.44 -49.89
CA ASP A 9 -19.44 7.97 -50.13
C ASP A 9 -18.69 8.11 -48.79
N THR A 10 -19.05 7.24 -47.81
CA THR A 10 -18.19 7.01 -46.68
C THR A 10 -17.95 5.51 -46.57
N LYS A 11 -16.82 5.07 -47.09
CA LYS A 11 -16.28 3.73 -46.83
C LYS A 11 -16.22 3.53 -45.34
N ILE A 12 -17.09 2.68 -44.81
CA ILE A 12 -17.00 2.16 -43.46
C ILE A 12 -15.71 1.33 -43.40
N HIS A 13 -14.63 1.95 -42.91
CA HIS A 13 -13.49 1.18 -42.43
C HIS A 13 -13.98 0.36 -41.23
N THR A 14 -14.32 -0.88 -41.47
CA THR A 14 -14.44 -1.90 -40.46
C THR A 14 -13.11 -1.95 -39.70
N PHE A 15 -13.09 -1.31 -38.55
CA PHE A 15 -12.07 -1.61 -37.53
C PHE A 15 -12.25 -3.09 -37.18
N ALA A 16 -11.44 -3.94 -37.79
CA ALA A 16 -11.23 -5.28 -37.23
C ALA A 16 -10.83 -5.11 -35.78
N PRO A 17 -11.39 -5.88 -34.83
CA PRO A 17 -10.92 -5.85 -33.48
C PRO A 17 -9.45 -6.27 -33.53
N SER A 18 -8.57 -5.29 -33.40
CA SER A 18 -7.17 -5.52 -33.11
C SER A 18 -7.18 -6.41 -31.86
N ASN A 19 -6.79 -7.67 -32.05
CA ASN A 19 -6.53 -8.57 -30.94
C ASN A 19 -5.52 -7.89 -30.03
N TYR A 20 -6.01 -7.13 -29.05
CA TYR A 20 -5.25 -6.82 -27.85
C TYR A 20 -5.06 -8.15 -27.12
N ILE A 21 -4.14 -8.95 -27.64
CA ILE A 21 -3.38 -9.86 -26.81
C ILE A 21 -2.66 -8.90 -25.85
N VAL A 22 -3.26 -8.65 -24.69
CA VAL A 22 -2.53 -8.23 -23.52
C VAL A 22 -1.57 -9.40 -23.26
N MET A 23 -0.45 -9.40 -23.98
CA MET A 23 0.70 -10.16 -23.55
C MET A 23 0.93 -9.69 -22.12
N LEU A 24 0.63 -10.55 -21.16
CA LEU A 24 1.18 -10.45 -19.83
C LEU A 24 2.69 -10.44 -20.05
N LYS A 25 3.26 -9.25 -20.25
CA LYS A 25 4.70 -9.07 -20.24
C LYS A 25 5.12 -9.68 -18.93
N LYS A 26 5.86 -10.78 -18.98
CA LYS A 26 6.49 -11.35 -17.82
C LYS A 26 7.33 -10.21 -17.25
N LYS A 27 6.87 -9.61 -16.13
CA LYS A 27 7.49 -8.44 -15.56
C LYS A 27 8.94 -8.83 -15.27
N THR A 28 9.89 -8.16 -15.91
CA THR A 28 11.31 -8.36 -15.60
C THR A 28 11.51 -7.91 -14.16
N PRO A 29 12.22 -8.67 -13.33
CA PRO A 29 12.52 -8.23 -11.97
C PRO A 29 13.17 -6.85 -11.98
N PHE A 30 12.84 -6.02 -11.04
CA PHE A 30 13.48 -4.72 -10.88
C PHE A 30 14.96 -4.87 -10.59
N MET A 31 15.80 -4.10 -11.29
CA MET A 31 17.24 -4.25 -11.20
C MET A 31 17.89 -2.97 -10.65
N LYS A 32 18.99 -3.13 -9.92
CA LYS A 32 19.74 -2.03 -9.31
C LYS A 32 20.27 -1.00 -10.33
N ASP A 33 20.50 -1.43 -11.57
CA ASP A 33 21.01 -0.59 -12.64
C ASP A 33 19.89 0.10 -13.46
N THR A 34 18.62 -0.24 -13.22
CA THR A 34 17.46 0.44 -13.81
C THR A 34 17.48 1.91 -13.42
N LYS A 35 17.13 2.82 -14.33
CA LYS A 35 16.94 4.23 -14.00
C LYS A 35 15.80 4.37 -13.00
N PHE A 36 16.03 5.12 -11.94
CA PHE A 36 15.07 5.26 -10.85
C PHE A 36 13.74 5.86 -11.34
N ALA A 37 13.80 6.87 -12.21
CA ALA A 37 12.61 7.48 -12.79
C ALA A 37 11.80 6.48 -13.66
N GLU A 38 12.46 5.58 -14.39
CA GLU A 38 11.78 4.53 -15.17
C GLU A 38 11.04 3.56 -14.25
N LEU A 39 11.68 3.13 -13.17
CA LEU A 39 11.05 2.28 -12.15
C LEU A 39 9.77 2.94 -11.58
N MET A 40 9.84 4.21 -11.20
CA MET A 40 8.70 4.96 -10.65
C MET A 40 7.56 5.15 -11.67
N THR A 41 7.88 5.27 -12.94
CA THR A 41 6.86 5.43 -14.01
C THR A 41 6.25 4.10 -14.46
N GLU A 42 6.96 2.99 -14.27
CA GLU A 42 6.44 1.66 -14.57
C GLU A 42 5.30 1.26 -13.61
N ASP A 43 5.43 1.62 -12.35
CA ASP A 43 4.38 1.41 -11.36
C ASP A 43 4.24 2.64 -10.44
N ARG A 44 3.21 3.46 -10.68
CA ARG A 44 2.95 4.69 -9.93
C ARG A 44 2.81 4.48 -8.42
N ARG A 45 2.44 3.28 -7.96
CA ARG A 45 2.28 2.96 -6.54
C ARG A 45 3.61 3.02 -5.80
N LEU A 46 4.73 2.82 -6.50
CA LEU A 46 6.08 2.92 -5.93
C LEU A 46 6.43 4.34 -5.47
N LEU A 47 5.72 5.37 -5.97
CA LEU A 47 5.91 6.75 -5.49
C LEU A 47 5.56 6.88 -3.99
N GLN A 48 4.64 6.09 -3.48
CA GLN A 48 4.26 6.09 -2.07
C GLN A 48 5.38 5.57 -1.15
N LEU A 49 6.34 4.83 -1.70
CA LEU A 49 7.49 4.32 -0.94
C LEU A 49 8.53 5.41 -0.64
N LEU A 50 8.62 6.42 -1.50
CA LEU A 50 9.70 7.41 -1.46
C LEU A 50 9.80 8.14 -0.10
N PRO A 51 8.72 8.72 0.45
CA PRO A 51 8.76 9.38 1.76
C PRO A 51 9.19 8.43 2.88
N ARG A 52 8.77 7.17 2.82
CA ARG A 52 9.05 6.15 3.84
C ARG A 52 10.53 5.75 3.86
N PHE A 53 11.20 5.84 2.72
CA PHE A 53 12.65 5.68 2.59
C PHE A 53 13.43 6.99 2.71
N GLY A 54 12.76 8.12 2.96
CA GLY A 54 13.39 9.43 2.98
C GLY A 54 13.96 9.87 1.63
N ILE A 55 13.43 9.34 0.52
CA ILE A 55 13.90 9.64 -0.84
C ILE A 55 13.09 10.81 -1.40
N GLY A 56 13.74 11.94 -1.64
CA GLY A 56 13.15 13.10 -2.31
C GLY A 56 13.08 12.94 -3.83
N LEU A 57 12.26 13.77 -4.48
CA LEU A 57 12.20 13.85 -5.95
C LEU A 57 13.47 14.50 -6.53
N GLY A 58 13.60 14.45 -7.86
CA GLY A 58 14.75 15.07 -8.56
C GLY A 58 15.93 14.13 -8.75
N PHE A 59 15.69 12.84 -8.98
CA PHE A 59 16.74 11.81 -9.11
C PHE A 59 17.52 11.92 -10.44
N GLY A 60 17.02 12.67 -11.44
CA GLY A 60 17.64 12.75 -12.79
C GLY A 60 17.74 11.36 -13.43
N ASP A 61 18.88 11.09 -14.08
CA ASP A 61 19.16 9.83 -14.77
C ASP A 61 19.85 8.78 -13.86
N ARG A 62 19.85 8.99 -12.53
CA ARG A 62 20.50 8.06 -11.59
C ARG A 62 19.80 6.70 -11.56
N SER A 63 20.62 5.65 -11.40
CA SER A 63 20.11 4.29 -11.21
C SER A 63 19.51 4.10 -9.80
N VAL A 64 18.76 3.01 -9.61
CA VAL A 64 18.22 2.61 -8.31
C VAL A 64 19.35 2.52 -7.27
N ALA A 65 20.45 1.84 -7.59
CA ALA A 65 21.58 1.74 -6.68
C ALA A 65 22.16 3.10 -6.29
N GLN A 66 22.30 4.02 -7.23
CA GLN A 66 22.83 5.36 -6.95
C GLN A 66 21.89 6.20 -6.06
N VAL A 67 20.59 6.13 -6.28
CA VAL A 67 19.61 6.83 -5.44
C VAL A 67 19.58 6.23 -4.04
N CYS A 68 19.51 4.91 -3.93
CA CYS A 68 19.55 4.22 -2.63
C CYS A 68 20.84 4.56 -1.85
N GLN A 69 22.00 4.51 -2.49
CA GLN A 69 23.27 4.85 -1.87
C GLN A 69 23.30 6.30 -1.36
N THR A 70 22.80 7.26 -2.16
CA THR A 70 22.74 8.68 -1.76
C THR A 70 21.87 8.90 -0.52
N ASN A 71 20.81 8.12 -0.36
CA ASN A 71 19.86 8.23 0.74
C ASN A 71 20.10 7.21 1.87
N GLN A 72 21.22 6.48 1.84
CA GLN A 72 21.59 5.47 2.85
C GLN A 72 20.55 4.34 2.99
N VAL A 73 19.87 4.02 1.90
CA VAL A 73 18.87 2.95 1.81
C VAL A 73 19.53 1.66 1.33
N ASN A 74 19.24 0.54 1.98
CA ASN A 74 19.66 -0.77 1.49
C ASN A 74 18.98 -1.07 0.15
N THR A 75 19.75 -1.19 -0.93
CA THR A 75 19.25 -1.35 -2.30
C THR A 75 18.47 -2.66 -2.48
N GLU A 76 18.91 -3.75 -1.87
CA GLU A 76 18.24 -5.05 -1.98
C GLU A 76 16.87 -5.01 -1.28
N LEU A 77 16.77 -4.39 -0.10
CA LEU A 77 15.52 -4.18 0.61
C LEU A 77 14.56 -3.30 -0.22
N PHE A 78 15.05 -2.18 -0.77
CA PHE A 78 14.23 -1.29 -1.60
C PHE A 78 13.63 -2.05 -2.80
N LEU A 79 14.45 -2.80 -3.53
CA LEU A 79 14.00 -3.59 -4.67
C LEU A 79 13.03 -4.69 -4.26
N MET A 80 13.28 -5.37 -3.14
CA MET A 80 12.41 -6.41 -2.59
C MET A 80 11.01 -5.85 -2.25
N ILE A 81 10.95 -4.69 -1.60
CA ILE A 81 9.68 -3.99 -1.31
C ILE A 81 8.99 -3.56 -2.61
N CYS A 82 9.72 -3.01 -3.58
CA CYS A 82 9.16 -2.69 -4.91
C CYS A 82 8.54 -3.92 -5.59
N GLU A 83 9.18 -5.09 -5.49
CA GLU A 83 8.63 -6.34 -6.04
C GLU A 83 7.34 -6.76 -5.32
N VAL A 84 7.27 -6.70 -3.99
CA VAL A 84 6.04 -6.99 -3.23
C VAL A 84 4.91 -6.03 -3.64
N TYR A 85 5.20 -4.72 -3.75
CA TYR A 85 4.22 -3.71 -4.17
C TYR A 85 3.67 -3.95 -5.56
N SER A 86 4.52 -4.35 -6.48
CA SER A 86 4.15 -4.49 -7.89
C SER A 86 3.64 -5.88 -8.24
N ASN A 87 4.09 -6.90 -7.51
CA ASN A 87 3.76 -8.29 -7.73
C ASN A 87 3.34 -8.95 -6.41
N GLY A 88 2.06 -8.88 -6.12
CA GLY A 88 1.48 -9.50 -4.93
C GLY A 88 1.67 -11.03 -4.80
N ARG A 89 2.35 -11.70 -5.74
CA ARG A 89 2.73 -13.12 -5.66
C ARG A 89 4.22 -13.33 -5.37
N TYR A 90 5.01 -12.26 -5.39
CA TYR A 90 6.44 -12.34 -5.09
C TYR A 90 6.65 -12.80 -3.66
N ARG A 91 7.55 -13.76 -3.48
CA ARG A 91 8.01 -14.25 -2.17
C ARG A 91 9.52 -14.39 -2.24
N PRO A 92 10.28 -13.61 -1.45
CA PRO A 92 11.72 -13.73 -1.43
C PRO A 92 12.16 -15.09 -0.88
N GLY A 93 13.23 -15.63 -1.46
CA GLY A 93 13.88 -16.82 -0.94
C GLY A 93 14.78 -16.51 0.25
N LYS A 94 15.20 -17.56 0.98
CA LYS A 94 16.10 -17.43 2.14
C LYS A 94 17.38 -16.64 1.84
N GLU A 95 17.99 -16.88 0.68
CA GLU A 95 19.22 -16.19 0.26
C GLU A 95 18.99 -14.70 -0.04
N GLU A 96 17.78 -14.32 -0.48
CA GLU A 96 17.42 -12.93 -0.71
C GLU A 96 17.19 -12.22 0.63
N LEU A 97 16.45 -12.85 1.55
CA LEU A 97 16.21 -12.33 2.89
C LEU A 97 17.52 -12.07 3.66
N GLN A 98 18.53 -12.92 3.50
CA GLN A 98 19.83 -12.74 4.14
C GLN A 98 20.65 -11.54 3.61
N LYS A 99 20.25 -10.94 2.48
CA LYS A 99 20.94 -9.76 1.91
C LYS A 99 20.39 -8.43 2.40
N ILE A 100 19.22 -8.43 3.03
CA ILE A 100 18.62 -7.21 3.56
C ILE A 100 19.04 -6.96 5.01
N ASP A 101 18.97 -5.71 5.42
CA ASP A 101 19.15 -5.29 6.80
C ASP A 101 17.80 -5.19 7.51
N LEU A 102 17.60 -5.96 8.58
CA LEU A 102 16.33 -5.98 9.32
C LEU A 102 16.05 -4.66 10.04
N GLY A 103 17.09 -3.95 10.49
CA GLY A 103 16.93 -2.61 11.08
C GLY A 103 16.39 -1.59 10.07
N ASN A 104 16.85 -1.67 8.81
CA ASN A 104 16.32 -0.87 7.72
C ASN A 104 14.85 -1.23 7.41
N LEU A 105 14.49 -2.52 7.45
CA LEU A 105 13.10 -2.96 7.28
C LEU A 105 12.20 -2.41 8.40
N LEU A 106 12.61 -2.53 9.66
CA LEU A 106 11.87 -1.95 10.79
C LEU A 106 11.72 -0.43 10.67
N SER A 107 12.78 0.26 10.23
CA SER A 107 12.74 1.71 10.01
C SER A 107 11.72 2.09 8.92
N TYR A 108 11.65 1.31 7.85
CA TYR A 108 10.65 1.47 6.79
C TYR A 108 9.22 1.22 7.30
N LEU A 109 8.98 0.15 8.07
CA LEU A 109 7.65 -0.15 8.63
C LEU A 109 7.22 0.96 9.60
N LYS A 110 8.08 1.39 10.52
CA LYS A 110 7.82 2.54 11.42
C LYS A 110 7.54 3.85 10.65
N ALA A 111 8.20 4.08 9.52
CA ALA A 111 7.92 5.23 8.66
C ALA A 111 6.57 5.11 7.95
N SER A 112 6.16 3.88 7.58
CA SER A 112 4.83 3.60 7.02
C SER A 112 3.73 3.88 8.05
N HIS A 113 3.92 3.49 9.32
CA HIS A 113 2.98 3.77 10.40
C HIS A 113 2.75 5.27 10.60
N ARG A 114 3.85 6.06 10.66
CA ARG A 114 3.74 7.52 10.73
C ARG A 114 2.98 8.10 9.55
N TYR A 115 3.27 7.63 8.34
CA TYR A 115 2.55 8.07 7.15
C TYR A 115 1.04 7.79 7.26
N TYR A 116 0.64 6.62 7.75
CA TYR A 116 -0.79 6.31 7.94
C TYR A 116 -1.42 7.19 9.03
N LEU A 117 -0.81 7.25 10.20
CA LEU A 117 -1.39 7.88 11.38
C LEU A 117 -1.32 9.41 11.34
N ASP A 118 -0.22 9.98 10.81
CA ASP A 118 0.03 11.42 10.87
C ASP A 118 -0.38 12.16 9.60
N GLU A 119 -0.51 11.45 8.46
CA GLU A 119 -0.82 12.07 7.18
C GLU A 119 -2.13 11.56 6.58
N ARG A 120 -2.29 10.23 6.37
CA ARG A 120 -3.45 9.69 5.63
C ARG A 120 -4.75 9.74 6.41
N PHE A 121 -4.76 9.31 7.67
CA PHE A 121 -5.97 9.39 8.49
C PHE A 121 -6.45 10.82 8.71
N PRO A 122 -5.61 11.80 9.09
CA PRO A 122 -6.04 13.20 9.21
C PRO A 122 -6.63 13.77 7.92
N HIS A 123 -6.00 13.47 6.76
CA HIS A 123 -6.51 13.89 5.46
C HIS A 123 -7.90 13.32 5.16
N ILE A 124 -8.10 12.03 5.38
CA ILE A 124 -9.41 11.37 5.18
C ILE A 124 -10.45 11.91 6.15
N GLU A 125 -10.09 12.14 7.42
CA GLU A 125 -10.99 12.70 8.43
C GLU A 125 -11.50 14.08 8.05
N GLU A 126 -10.64 14.98 7.60
CA GLU A 126 -11.03 16.32 7.17
C GLU A 126 -12.09 16.27 6.08
N HIS A 127 -11.89 15.46 5.05
CA HIS A 127 -12.82 15.32 3.94
C HIS A 127 -14.10 14.58 4.33
N LEU A 128 -13.98 13.52 5.13
CA LEU A 128 -15.12 12.72 5.56
C LEU A 128 -16.05 13.49 6.49
N GLN A 129 -15.51 14.38 7.32
CA GLN A 129 -16.29 15.23 8.22
C GLN A 129 -17.31 16.08 7.47
N HIS A 130 -16.94 16.66 6.32
CA HIS A 130 -17.87 17.42 5.47
C HIS A 130 -19.03 16.54 4.97
N ILE A 131 -18.77 15.28 4.62
CA ILE A 131 -19.81 14.34 4.19
C ILE A 131 -20.70 13.96 5.36
N ILE A 132 -20.13 13.70 6.55
CA ILE A 132 -20.88 13.38 7.78
C ILE A 132 -21.86 14.51 8.11
N GLU A 133 -21.41 15.76 8.07
CA GLU A 133 -22.25 16.94 8.32
C GLU A 133 -23.36 17.07 7.29
N ALA A 134 -23.07 16.91 6.00
CA ALA A 134 -24.05 16.96 4.91
C ALA A 134 -25.09 15.83 5.00
N CYS A 135 -24.71 14.66 5.54
CA CYS A 135 -25.61 13.53 5.78
C CYS A 135 -26.64 13.79 6.90
N GLY A 136 -26.41 14.82 7.72
CA GLY A 136 -27.30 15.22 8.82
C GLY A 136 -27.52 14.11 9.85
N LYS A 137 -28.56 14.30 10.68
CA LYS A 137 -28.83 13.40 11.82
C LYS A 137 -29.20 11.96 11.45
N LYS A 138 -29.58 11.72 10.20
CA LYS A 138 -30.05 10.39 9.77
C LYS A 138 -28.93 9.44 9.42
N TYR A 139 -27.92 9.89 8.69
CA TYR A 139 -26.86 9.03 8.16
C TYR A 139 -25.47 9.40 8.71
N GLY A 140 -25.26 10.67 9.12
CA GLY A 140 -23.97 11.14 9.61
C GLY A 140 -23.40 10.34 10.78
N PRO A 141 -24.19 10.09 11.87
CA PRO A 141 -23.70 9.30 13.01
C PRO A 141 -23.30 7.87 12.64
N MET A 142 -24.01 7.26 11.69
CA MET A 142 -23.68 5.92 11.21
C MET A 142 -22.34 5.92 10.46
N LEU A 143 -22.15 6.85 9.52
CA LEU A 143 -20.90 6.95 8.75
C LEU A 143 -19.71 7.25 9.66
N GLY A 144 -19.86 8.17 10.62
CA GLY A 144 -18.83 8.48 11.61
C GLY A 144 -18.45 7.27 12.45
N HIS A 145 -19.45 6.51 12.93
CA HIS A 145 -19.20 5.31 13.73
C HIS A 145 -18.36 4.26 12.99
N PHE A 146 -18.71 3.93 11.73
CA PHE A 146 -17.94 2.95 10.95
C PHE A 146 -16.51 3.43 10.64
N TYR A 147 -16.33 4.72 10.41
CA TYR A 147 -14.98 5.28 10.24
C TYR A 147 -14.16 5.20 11.52
N ASP A 148 -14.76 5.54 12.66
CA ASP A 148 -14.09 5.45 13.96
C ASP A 148 -13.69 4.02 14.31
N GLU A 149 -14.57 3.04 14.03
CA GLU A 149 -14.25 1.61 14.21
C GLU A 149 -13.07 1.19 13.32
N TYR A 150 -13.11 1.55 12.03
CA TYR A 150 -12.01 1.25 11.12
C TYR A 150 -10.68 1.86 11.60
N LYS A 151 -10.68 3.13 11.95
CA LYS A 151 -9.49 3.83 12.44
C LYS A 151 -8.95 3.19 13.72
N GLN A 152 -9.82 2.85 14.66
CA GLN A 152 -9.42 2.21 15.92
C GLN A 152 -8.79 0.83 15.68
N GLU A 153 -9.32 0.04 14.75
CA GLU A 153 -8.73 -1.26 14.39
C GLU A 153 -7.32 -1.10 13.82
N VAL A 154 -7.14 -0.17 12.87
CA VAL A 154 -5.80 0.11 12.30
C VAL A 154 -4.84 0.63 13.37
N MET A 155 -5.27 1.57 14.21
CA MET A 155 -4.43 2.10 15.29
C MET A 155 -4.03 1.01 16.29
N ARG A 156 -4.96 0.15 16.69
CA ARG A 156 -4.70 -0.97 17.59
C ARG A 156 -3.68 -1.95 16.98
N HIS A 157 -3.83 -2.27 15.70
CA HIS A 157 -2.91 -3.13 14.99
C HIS A 157 -1.50 -2.54 14.99
N ILE A 158 -1.34 -1.32 14.50
CA ILE A 158 -0.06 -0.63 14.41
C ILE A 158 0.57 -0.41 15.80
N GLN A 159 -0.13 0.25 16.71
CA GLN A 159 0.46 0.70 17.97
C GLN A 159 0.65 -0.44 18.96
N TYR A 160 -0.34 -1.29 19.14
CA TYR A 160 -0.27 -2.34 20.14
C TYR A 160 0.45 -3.59 19.62
N TYR A 161 0.01 -4.16 18.48
CA TYR A 161 0.58 -5.43 18.04
C TYR A 161 1.99 -5.27 17.46
N GLU A 162 2.23 -4.24 16.66
CA GLU A 162 3.51 -4.08 15.99
C GLU A 162 4.52 -3.29 16.84
N GLU A 163 4.19 -2.05 17.25
CA GLU A 163 5.14 -1.16 17.90
C GLU A 163 5.42 -1.53 19.37
N GLU A 164 4.44 -2.06 20.11
CA GLU A 164 4.63 -2.46 21.52
C GLU A 164 5.05 -3.92 21.69
N VAL A 165 4.75 -4.81 20.74
CA VAL A 165 5.01 -6.26 20.89
C VAL A 165 6.05 -6.74 19.88
N VAL A 166 5.76 -6.66 18.56
CA VAL A 166 6.58 -7.28 17.51
C VAL A 166 7.94 -6.61 17.36
N PHE A 167 7.97 -5.29 17.24
CA PHE A 167 9.22 -4.58 17.01
C PHE A 167 10.20 -4.68 18.19
N PRO A 168 9.78 -4.51 19.46
CA PRO A 168 10.66 -4.75 20.61
C PRO A 168 11.15 -6.20 20.68
N TYR A 169 10.31 -7.17 20.33
CA TYR A 169 10.73 -8.57 20.25
C TYR A 169 11.86 -8.77 19.22
N ILE A 170 11.71 -8.20 18.03
CA ILE A 170 12.71 -8.28 16.96
C ILE A 170 14.00 -7.58 17.39
N GLU A 171 13.91 -6.41 18.03
CA GLU A 171 15.07 -5.67 18.54
C GLU A 171 15.83 -6.51 19.61
N THR A 172 15.11 -7.25 20.44
CA THR A 172 15.69 -8.17 21.43
C THR A 172 16.43 -9.33 20.76
N LEU A 173 15.84 -9.92 19.70
CA LEU A 173 16.49 -10.97 18.91
C LEU A 173 17.76 -10.47 18.22
N LEU A 174 17.73 -9.26 17.65
CA LEU A 174 18.92 -8.62 17.06
C LEU A 174 20.03 -8.39 18.08
N GLY A 175 19.68 -8.16 19.35
CA GLY A 175 20.60 -8.09 20.48
C GLY A 175 21.14 -9.45 20.94
N GLY A 176 20.78 -10.55 20.27
CA GLY A 176 21.23 -11.91 20.61
C GLY A 176 20.53 -12.50 21.86
N GLN A 177 19.41 -11.95 22.28
CA GLN A 177 18.63 -12.43 23.41
C GLN A 177 17.31 -13.03 22.89
N ARG A 178 17.00 -14.26 23.31
CA ARG A 178 15.71 -14.89 23.02
C ARG A 178 14.84 -14.85 24.27
N THR A 179 13.65 -14.23 24.16
CA THR A 179 12.62 -14.37 25.18
C THR A 179 11.76 -15.60 24.86
N SER A 180 11.64 -16.52 25.82
CA SER A 180 10.99 -17.83 25.63
C SER A 180 9.45 -17.77 25.52
N SER A 181 8.84 -16.60 25.59
CA SER A 181 7.38 -16.44 25.73
C SER A 181 6.64 -15.95 24.49
N TYR A 182 7.34 -15.56 23.42
CA TYR A 182 6.76 -15.06 22.18
C TYR A 182 7.51 -15.63 20.97
N ASN A 183 6.80 -15.90 19.89
CA ASN A 183 7.37 -16.25 18.58
C ASN A 183 6.61 -15.50 17.48
N ILE A 184 7.29 -15.29 16.35
CA ILE A 184 6.74 -14.46 15.27
C ILE A 184 5.47 -15.04 14.63
N ASN A 185 5.23 -16.35 14.73
CA ASN A 185 4.01 -16.97 14.19
C ASN A 185 2.73 -16.54 14.94
N GLU A 186 2.86 -15.97 16.14
CA GLU A 186 1.71 -15.39 16.86
C GLU A 186 1.22 -14.10 16.20
N PHE A 187 2.03 -13.48 15.37
CA PHE A 187 1.71 -12.22 14.67
C PHE A 187 0.74 -12.41 13.49
N GLU A 188 0.77 -13.55 12.78
CA GLU A 188 0.04 -13.78 11.52
C GLU A 188 -1.49 -13.67 11.59
N HIS A 189 -2.11 -13.60 12.77
CA HIS A 189 -3.55 -13.85 12.92
C HIS A 189 -4.43 -12.57 12.95
N ASN A 190 -3.88 -11.38 12.85
CA ASN A 190 -4.61 -10.14 13.21
C ASN A 190 -5.03 -9.21 12.05
N HIS A 191 -4.77 -9.55 10.79
CA HIS A 191 -5.02 -8.67 9.63
C HIS A 191 -6.46 -8.67 9.06
N THR A 192 -7.33 -9.61 9.47
CA THR A 192 -8.63 -9.87 8.82
C THR A 192 -9.70 -8.80 9.11
N ASN A 193 -9.71 -8.23 10.30
CA ASN A 193 -10.80 -7.32 10.70
C ASN A 193 -10.75 -5.93 10.04
N ILE A 194 -9.56 -5.48 9.65
CA ILE A 194 -9.36 -4.14 9.06
C ILE A 194 -10.05 -4.05 7.69
N GLN A 195 -9.95 -5.09 6.87
CA GLN A 195 -10.56 -5.11 5.55
C GLN A 195 -12.09 -5.14 5.62
N ASP A 196 -12.68 -5.92 6.55
CA ASP A 196 -14.13 -6.00 6.72
C ASP A 196 -14.73 -4.64 7.11
N CYS A 197 -14.10 -3.94 8.06
CA CYS A 197 -14.52 -2.58 8.48
C CYS A 197 -14.47 -1.59 7.31
N LEU A 198 -13.43 -1.70 6.46
CA LEU A 198 -13.30 -0.83 5.29
C LEU A 198 -14.38 -1.11 4.25
N ASP A 199 -14.67 -2.38 3.98
CA ASP A 199 -15.70 -2.79 3.03
C ASP A 199 -17.09 -2.31 3.47
N ASP A 200 -17.38 -2.32 4.76
CA ASP A 200 -18.62 -1.79 5.32
C ASP A 200 -18.71 -0.26 5.13
N MET A 201 -17.65 0.48 5.42
CA MET A 201 -17.60 1.92 5.18
C MET A 201 -17.79 2.27 3.70
N MET A 202 -17.14 1.54 2.80
CA MET A 202 -17.28 1.70 1.35
C MET A 202 -18.71 1.38 0.88
N ASN A 203 -19.35 0.36 1.44
CA ASN A 203 -20.76 0.07 1.15
C ASN A 203 -21.67 1.22 1.56
N ILE A 204 -21.42 1.87 2.70
CA ILE A 204 -22.21 3.04 3.13
C ILE A 204 -22.03 4.17 2.12
N LEU A 205 -20.79 4.55 1.81
CA LEU A 205 -20.49 5.64 0.90
C LEU A 205 -21.08 5.43 -0.50
N LEU A 206 -21.03 4.21 -1.03
CA LEU A 206 -21.42 3.93 -2.42
C LEU A 206 -22.89 3.52 -2.58
N LYS A 207 -23.46 2.77 -1.61
CA LYS A 207 -24.77 2.13 -1.80
C LYS A 207 -25.88 2.75 -0.95
N TYR A 208 -25.61 3.16 0.28
CA TYR A 208 -26.66 3.45 1.25
C TYR A 208 -26.94 4.94 1.45
N LEU A 209 -25.99 5.81 1.18
CA LEU A 209 -26.22 7.25 1.21
C LEU A 209 -27.04 7.72 0.00
N PRO A 210 -27.98 8.69 0.18
CA PRO A 210 -28.69 9.32 -0.92
C PRO A 210 -27.74 9.88 -1.99
N GLY A 211 -28.12 9.76 -3.26
CA GLY A 211 -27.25 10.11 -4.39
C GLY A 211 -26.95 11.59 -4.55
N ASP A 212 -27.74 12.45 -3.94
CA ASP A 212 -27.65 13.91 -3.97
C ASP A 212 -26.73 14.49 -2.88
N ILE A 213 -26.31 13.68 -1.91
CA ILE A 213 -25.39 14.12 -0.85
C ILE A 213 -23.97 14.13 -1.40
N LEU A 214 -23.43 15.33 -1.64
CA LEU A 214 -22.04 15.60 -2.01
C LEU A 214 -21.41 14.54 -2.96
N PRO A 215 -21.99 14.30 -4.16
CA PRO A 215 -21.60 13.17 -4.99
C PRO A 215 -20.13 13.24 -5.48
N LYS A 216 -19.58 14.45 -5.67
CA LYS A 216 -18.18 14.63 -6.09
C LYS A 216 -17.21 14.30 -4.97
N GLU A 217 -17.42 14.90 -3.80
CA GLU A 217 -16.62 14.69 -2.60
C GLU A 217 -16.67 13.22 -2.16
N ARG A 218 -17.82 12.55 -2.31
CA ARG A 218 -17.95 11.11 -2.05
C ARG A 218 -17.12 10.25 -3.00
N ILE A 219 -17.03 10.63 -4.27
CA ILE A 219 -16.15 9.93 -5.23
C ILE A 219 -14.69 10.14 -4.82
N GLU A 220 -14.29 11.37 -4.51
CA GLU A 220 -12.91 11.71 -4.13
C GLU A 220 -12.49 10.94 -2.87
N ILE A 221 -13.29 11.00 -1.80
CA ILE A 221 -12.97 10.28 -0.56
C ILE A 221 -12.99 8.76 -0.75
N SER A 222 -13.88 8.23 -1.59
CA SER A 222 -13.89 6.80 -1.89
C SER A 222 -12.60 6.36 -2.58
N LEU A 223 -12.05 7.16 -3.49
CA LEU A 223 -10.76 6.88 -4.13
C LEU A 223 -9.60 6.94 -3.12
N ASP A 224 -9.60 7.94 -2.21
CA ASP A 224 -8.59 8.06 -1.16
C ASP A 224 -8.61 6.87 -0.20
N ILE A 225 -9.79 6.43 0.20
CA ILE A 225 -9.98 5.26 1.06
C ILE A 225 -9.52 3.97 0.36
N MET A 226 -9.87 3.79 -0.91
CA MET A 226 -9.41 2.63 -1.70
C MET A 226 -7.88 2.61 -1.86
N GLU A 227 -7.27 3.78 -2.06
CA GLU A 227 -5.81 3.91 -2.14
C GLU A 227 -5.13 3.55 -0.82
N LEU A 228 -5.69 4.04 0.31
CA LEU A 228 -5.19 3.67 1.65
C LEU A 228 -5.34 2.17 1.91
N SER A 229 -6.48 1.58 1.53
CA SER A 229 -6.70 0.13 1.66
C SER A 229 -5.68 -0.69 0.86
N ASP A 230 -5.46 -0.32 -0.40
CA ASP A 230 -4.46 -0.97 -1.24
C ASP A 230 -3.05 -0.90 -0.62
N ASP A 231 -2.72 0.22 -0.01
CA ASP A 231 -1.42 0.45 0.61
C ASP A 231 -1.26 -0.34 1.92
N LEU A 232 -2.26 -0.36 2.79
CA LEU A 232 -2.29 -1.19 4.00
C LEU A 232 -2.18 -2.68 3.67
N ASN A 233 -2.89 -3.15 2.65
CA ASN A 233 -2.77 -4.54 2.17
C ASN A 233 -1.33 -4.87 1.72
N ARG A 234 -0.64 -3.92 1.08
CA ARG A 234 0.77 -4.12 0.68
C ARG A 234 1.71 -4.08 1.87
N HIS A 235 1.42 -3.26 2.86
CA HIS A 235 2.14 -3.23 4.12
C HIS A 235 2.06 -4.61 4.79
N SER A 236 0.88 -5.17 4.96
CA SER A 236 0.70 -6.52 5.49
C SER A 236 1.42 -7.60 4.66
N LEU A 237 1.45 -7.46 3.32
CA LEU A 237 2.22 -8.37 2.48
C LEU A 237 3.75 -8.26 2.69
N ILE A 238 4.27 -7.09 3.05
CA ILE A 238 5.70 -6.95 3.42
C ILE A 238 5.96 -7.67 4.74
N GLU A 239 5.08 -7.54 5.70
CA GLU A 239 5.18 -8.25 6.98
C GLU A 239 5.13 -9.77 6.80
N ASP A 240 4.12 -10.27 6.11
CA ASP A 240 3.92 -11.70 5.87
C ASP A 240 5.04 -12.36 5.04
N ARG A 241 5.68 -11.60 4.14
CA ARG A 241 6.59 -12.16 3.14
C ARG A 241 8.05 -11.84 3.36
N ILE A 242 8.33 -10.76 4.07
CA ILE A 242 9.69 -10.32 4.33
C ILE A 242 9.97 -10.37 5.84
N LEU A 243 9.17 -9.67 6.66
CA LEU A 243 9.41 -9.57 8.09
C LEU A 243 9.32 -10.93 8.78
N THR A 244 8.15 -11.57 8.72
CA THR A 244 7.88 -12.85 9.40
C THR A 244 8.88 -13.94 8.97
N PRO A 245 9.10 -14.23 7.66
CA PRO A 245 10.08 -15.24 7.27
C PRO A 245 11.52 -14.90 7.65
N TYR A 246 11.89 -13.60 7.68
CA TYR A 246 13.22 -13.19 8.13
C TYR A 246 13.41 -13.47 9.63
N VAL A 247 12.41 -13.10 10.44
CA VAL A 247 12.45 -13.33 11.89
C VAL A 247 12.46 -14.81 12.22
N GLU A 248 11.68 -15.64 11.54
CA GLU A 248 11.74 -17.11 11.65
C GLU A 248 13.15 -17.66 11.39
N LEU A 249 13.87 -17.12 10.40
CA LEU A 249 15.26 -17.51 10.15
C LEU A 249 16.18 -17.16 11.32
N LEU A 250 15.97 -16.01 11.98
CA LEU A 250 16.73 -15.61 13.15
C LEU A 250 16.40 -16.49 14.37
N GLU A 251 15.10 -16.78 14.62
CA GLU A 251 14.67 -17.66 15.70
C GLU A 251 15.27 -19.06 15.57
N ASN A 252 15.32 -19.59 14.34
CA ASN A 252 15.88 -20.92 14.04
C ASN A 252 17.42 -20.95 14.07
N ALA A 253 18.09 -19.80 13.99
CA ALA A 253 19.55 -19.71 14.04
C ALA A 253 20.09 -19.56 15.48
N GLN A 254 19.23 -19.20 16.43
CA GLN A 254 19.58 -19.08 17.85
C GLN A 254 19.25 -20.39 18.58
N PRO A 255 20.22 -20.99 19.29
CA PRO A 255 20.04 -22.27 19.98
C PRO A 255 19.08 -22.20 21.16
#